data_0354eccbfe625b339d51fc0ba37a4ae5
#
_entry.id   0354eccbfe625b339d51fc0ba37a4ae5
#
_cell.length_a   1.000
_cell.length_b   1.000
_cell.length_c   1.000
_cell.angle_alpha   90.00
_cell.angle_beta   90.00
_cell.angle_gamma   90.00
#
_symmetry.space_group_name_H-M   'P 1'
#
loop_
_entity.id
_entity.type
_entity.pdbx_description
1 polymer ?
#
loop_
_entity_poly.entity_id
_entity_poly.type
_entity_poly.pdbx_seq_one_letter_code
_entity_poly.pdbx_strand_id
1 'polypeptide(L)'
;MYKAQVTCAGADGRWLYDDWKLAIENITSDDVTCDIKFETIPKTYLNDYIISLLESEQGTGKVVNENGYRYEGKNPNNYIWFNNEYWRIIGVFDSVSHGVSGKNLVKIIRAETLDGLAWNKSDTNNWKTSSLKSLLNGAYYNAQDGTSSGYCYGYSTTETANCDYTKRGIQSGYRGMIASVTWHLGGYSSTTSATSSAFYGYERGTTVYSGNATSTTGYIGLMYPSDYGYSVLSSSCARKTDLWSYSSGTCAGQSWLYGKGYEWTLTPSSSDSYHVFSLDDEGYVNGNGSSASIGYGSRPVLYLDASVYKIDGDGSLNNPYIVRM
;
A
#
# COMPACT_ATOMS: atom_id res chain seq x y z
N MET A 1 9.30 -5.31 26.21
CA MET A 1 8.93 -6.07 24.99
C MET A 1 9.91 -7.23 24.84
N TYR A 2 9.50 -8.35 24.24
CA TYR A 2 10.38 -9.52 24.08
C TYR A 2 10.54 -9.84 22.60
N LYS A 3 11.76 -10.17 22.19
CA LYS A 3 12.10 -10.77 20.91
C LYS A 3 12.47 -12.24 21.16
N ALA A 4 11.94 -13.16 20.36
CA ALA A 4 12.32 -14.56 20.40
C ALA A 4 13.50 -14.79 19.43
N GLN A 5 14.53 -15.44 19.94
CA GLN A 5 15.59 -16.06 19.13
C GLN A 5 15.32 -17.56 19.12
N VAL A 6 15.20 -18.13 17.91
CA VAL A 6 14.96 -19.55 17.72
C VAL A 6 16.16 -20.17 17.01
N THR A 7 16.68 -21.26 17.56
CA THR A 7 17.74 -22.04 16.93
C THR A 7 17.30 -23.49 16.95
N CYS A 8 17.16 -24.12 15.79
CA CYS A 8 16.80 -25.53 15.67
C CYS A 8 17.94 -26.32 15.07
N ALA A 9 18.16 -27.54 15.62
CA ALA A 9 18.97 -28.56 15.00
C ALA A 9 18.06 -29.49 14.19
N GLY A 10 18.37 -29.68 12.89
CA GLY A 10 17.61 -30.55 11.99
C GLY A 10 16.37 -29.94 11.36
N ALA A 11 16.14 -28.64 11.54
CA ALA A 11 15.02 -27.91 10.90
C ALA A 11 15.25 -26.39 10.95
N ASP A 12 14.42 -25.63 10.23
CA ASP A 12 14.28 -24.21 10.41
C ASP A 12 13.17 -23.92 11.43
N GLY A 13 13.46 -23.04 12.40
CA GLY A 13 12.50 -22.63 13.41
C GLY A 13 12.18 -21.14 13.32
N ARG A 14 10.89 -20.77 13.38
CA ARG A 14 10.43 -19.38 13.41
C ARG A 14 9.38 -19.18 14.50
N TRP A 15 9.55 -18.11 15.31
CA TRP A 15 8.56 -17.75 16.31
C TRP A 15 7.41 -16.97 15.68
N LEU A 16 6.18 -17.46 15.88
CA LEU A 16 4.95 -16.80 15.45
C LEU A 16 4.40 -15.98 16.63
N TYR A 17 4.65 -14.68 16.61
CA TYR A 17 4.29 -13.77 17.71
C TYR A 17 2.78 -13.65 17.93
N ASP A 18 1.97 -13.78 16.87
CA ASP A 18 0.51 -13.66 16.96
C ASP A 18 -0.11 -14.82 17.75
N ASP A 19 0.42 -16.02 17.52
CA ASP A 19 -0.11 -17.25 18.10
C ASP A 19 0.69 -17.73 19.32
N TRP A 20 1.84 -17.09 19.61
CA TRP A 20 2.80 -17.58 20.59
C TRP A 20 3.23 -19.03 20.33
N LYS A 21 3.53 -19.35 19.08
CA LYS A 21 3.88 -20.68 18.61
C LYS A 21 5.22 -20.69 17.90
N LEU A 22 5.89 -21.84 17.95
CA LEU A 22 7.04 -22.15 17.10
C LEU A 22 6.55 -22.81 15.82
N ALA A 23 6.84 -22.20 14.68
CA ALA A 23 6.74 -22.87 13.38
C ALA A 23 8.06 -23.58 13.08
N ILE A 24 7.98 -24.85 12.67
CA ILE A 24 9.12 -25.66 12.27
C ILE A 24 8.92 -26.03 10.81
N GLU A 25 9.91 -25.71 9.99
CA GLU A 25 9.89 -25.91 8.53
C GLU A 25 11.18 -26.58 8.08
N ASN A 26 11.24 -27.10 6.86
CA ASN A 26 12.45 -27.69 6.26
C ASN A 26 13.12 -28.76 7.15
N ILE A 27 12.33 -29.71 7.64
CA ILE A 27 12.83 -30.77 8.54
C ILE A 27 13.79 -31.67 7.76
N THR A 28 15.03 -31.77 8.26
CA THR A 28 16.13 -32.55 7.66
C THR A 28 16.60 -33.71 8.53
N SER A 29 16.03 -33.89 9.73
CA SER A 29 16.38 -34.92 10.68
C SER A 29 15.13 -35.49 11.36
N ASP A 30 15.17 -36.77 11.73
CA ASP A 30 14.10 -37.41 12.51
C ASP A 30 14.01 -36.85 13.93
N ASP A 31 15.15 -36.35 14.47
CA ASP A 31 15.21 -35.68 15.75
C ASP A 31 15.41 -34.16 15.56
N VAL A 32 14.38 -33.38 15.88
CA VAL A 32 14.42 -31.91 15.85
C VAL A 32 14.42 -31.37 17.27
N THR A 33 15.46 -30.63 17.62
CA THR A 33 15.54 -29.90 18.89
C THR A 33 15.62 -28.42 18.61
N CYS A 34 14.76 -27.62 19.26
CA CYS A 34 14.76 -26.17 19.14
C CYS A 34 14.96 -25.48 20.48
N ASP A 35 15.94 -24.58 20.55
CA ASP A 35 16.12 -23.65 21.66
C ASP A 35 15.42 -22.33 21.36
N ILE A 36 14.61 -21.85 22.31
CA ILE A 36 13.92 -20.56 22.20
C ILE A 36 14.38 -19.66 23.33
N LYS A 37 15.03 -18.56 23.01
CA LYS A 37 15.47 -17.55 23.96
C LYS A 37 14.68 -16.26 23.78
N PHE A 38 14.09 -15.77 24.86
CA PHE A 38 13.40 -14.47 24.86
C PHE A 38 14.31 -13.39 25.43
N GLU A 39 14.53 -12.34 24.64
CA GLU A 39 15.30 -11.17 25.04
C GLU A 39 14.39 -9.95 25.17
N THR A 40 14.64 -9.11 26.20
CA THR A 40 13.96 -7.82 26.34
C THR A 40 14.58 -6.84 25.35
N ILE A 41 13.75 -6.24 24.49
CA ILE A 41 14.19 -5.21 23.55
C ILE A 41 13.48 -3.89 23.84
N PRO A 42 14.13 -2.72 23.58
CA PRO A 42 13.47 -1.42 23.66
C PRO A 42 12.32 -1.34 22.67
N LYS A 43 11.28 -0.59 23.03
CA LYS A 43 10.16 -0.30 22.13
C LYS A 43 10.60 0.73 21.10
N THR A 44 10.71 0.36 19.83
CA THR A 44 11.03 1.24 18.72
C THR A 44 9.80 1.40 17.84
N TYR A 45 9.24 2.60 17.78
CA TYR A 45 8.11 2.88 16.90
C TYR A 45 8.51 2.72 15.45
N LEU A 46 7.60 2.14 14.64
CA LEU A 46 7.92 1.80 13.26
C LEU A 46 8.22 3.05 12.41
N ASN A 47 7.48 4.14 12.61
CA ASN A 47 7.72 5.40 11.94
C ASN A 47 9.12 5.95 12.25
N ASP A 48 9.54 5.99 13.53
CA ASP A 48 10.85 6.47 13.95
C ASP A 48 11.98 5.59 13.40
N TYR A 49 11.75 4.26 13.39
CA TYR A 49 12.69 3.32 12.80
C TYR A 49 12.90 3.60 11.30
N ILE A 50 11.83 3.75 10.51
CA ILE A 50 11.95 4.02 9.07
C ILE A 50 12.62 5.37 8.81
N ILE A 51 12.29 6.41 9.59
CA ILE A 51 12.95 7.72 9.49
C ILE A 51 14.46 7.60 9.74
N SER A 52 14.87 6.74 10.69
CA SER A 52 16.29 6.51 10.98
C SER A 52 17.06 5.83 9.85
N LEU A 53 16.36 5.22 8.88
CA LEU A 53 16.96 4.59 7.70
C LEU A 53 17.24 5.58 6.56
N LEU A 54 16.98 6.88 6.75
CA LEU A 54 17.22 7.91 5.72
C LEU A 54 18.61 7.78 5.10
N GLU A 55 18.66 7.75 3.76
CA GLU A 55 19.87 7.56 2.92
C GLU A 55 20.62 6.23 3.15
N SER A 56 20.12 5.34 4.00
CA SER A 56 20.69 4.00 4.16
C SER A 56 20.25 3.08 3.02
N GLU A 57 21.16 2.25 2.53
CA GLU A 57 20.84 1.21 1.55
C GLU A 57 19.86 0.20 2.14
N GLN A 58 18.83 -0.10 1.36
CA GLN A 58 17.76 -1.04 1.70
C GLN A 58 17.55 -1.99 0.51
N GLY A 59 18.24 -3.13 0.50
CA GLY A 59 18.21 -4.04 -0.65
C GLY A 59 18.75 -3.35 -1.92
N THR A 60 17.94 -3.28 -2.99
CA THR A 60 18.28 -2.55 -4.22
C THR A 60 17.64 -1.17 -4.28
N GLY A 61 17.53 -0.51 -3.15
CA GLY A 61 16.95 0.82 -2.99
C GLY A 61 17.39 1.47 -1.69
N LYS A 62 16.72 2.53 -1.31
CA LYS A 62 16.97 3.27 -0.06
C LYS A 62 15.73 4.01 0.43
N VAL A 63 15.83 4.62 1.61
CA VAL A 63 14.85 5.59 2.10
C VAL A 63 15.33 7.00 1.74
N VAL A 64 14.46 7.78 1.11
CA VAL A 64 14.70 9.20 0.77
C VAL A 64 13.64 10.10 1.40
N ASN A 65 13.96 11.37 1.60
CA ASN A 65 12.98 12.36 2.06
C ASN A 65 12.53 13.25 0.89
N GLU A 66 11.43 12.81 0.24
CA GLU A 66 10.79 13.52 -0.86
C GLU A 66 9.27 13.57 -0.64
N ASN A 67 8.77 14.66 -0.06
CA ASN A 67 7.35 14.76 0.36
C ASN A 67 6.93 13.58 1.26
N GLY A 68 7.75 13.26 2.26
CA GLY A 68 7.70 12.12 3.15
C GLY A 68 8.93 11.24 3.02
N TYR A 69 9.18 10.40 4.04
CA TYR A 69 10.29 9.44 4.04
C TYR A 69 9.84 8.20 3.26
N ARG A 70 10.33 8.02 2.04
CA ARG A 70 9.82 7.04 1.08
C ARG A 70 10.86 5.99 0.70
N TYR A 71 10.42 4.75 0.52
CA TYR A 71 11.24 3.71 -0.08
C TYR A 71 11.26 3.86 -1.60
N GLU A 72 12.46 4.00 -2.18
CA GLU A 72 12.70 3.98 -3.62
C GLU A 72 13.55 2.79 -4.04
N GLY A 73 13.50 2.41 -5.32
CA GLY A 73 14.32 1.38 -5.92
C GLY A 73 13.53 0.20 -6.48
N LYS A 74 14.25 -0.76 -7.06
CA LYS A 74 13.63 -1.91 -7.73
C LYS A 74 13.08 -2.94 -6.76
N ASN A 75 13.79 -3.20 -5.67
CA ASN A 75 13.37 -4.13 -4.63
C ASN A 75 14.00 -3.74 -3.28
N PRO A 76 13.53 -2.64 -2.65
CA PRO A 76 14.00 -2.25 -1.33
C PRO A 76 13.50 -3.22 -0.25
N ASN A 77 14.19 -3.22 0.89
CA ASN A 77 13.81 -3.96 2.09
C ASN A 77 12.65 -3.24 2.81
N ASN A 78 11.45 -3.31 2.26
CA ASN A 78 10.25 -2.65 2.76
C ASN A 78 9.05 -3.60 2.95
N TYR A 79 9.31 -4.91 3.03
CA TYR A 79 8.28 -5.88 3.35
C TYR A 79 7.91 -5.83 4.84
N ILE A 80 6.62 -5.92 5.12
CA ILE A 80 6.03 -5.99 6.44
C ILE A 80 5.00 -7.13 6.46
N TRP A 81 5.05 -7.97 7.50
CA TRP A 81 4.05 -8.98 7.75
C TRP A 81 2.90 -8.36 8.53
N PHE A 82 1.77 -8.18 7.88
CA PHE A 82 0.59 -7.55 8.44
C PHE A 82 -0.67 -8.28 7.95
N ASN A 83 -1.62 -8.53 8.84
CA ASN A 83 -2.86 -9.22 8.50
C ASN A 83 -2.65 -10.65 7.92
N ASN A 84 -1.62 -11.36 8.41
CA ASN A 84 -1.23 -12.70 7.96
C ASN A 84 -0.84 -12.79 6.47
N GLU A 85 -0.41 -11.68 5.88
CA GLU A 85 0.05 -11.61 4.50
C GLU A 85 1.15 -10.56 4.33
N TYR A 86 1.82 -10.58 3.18
CA TYR A 86 2.82 -9.57 2.85
C TYR A 86 2.15 -8.24 2.46
N TRP A 87 2.62 -7.19 3.10
CA TRP A 87 2.42 -5.80 2.70
C TRP A 87 3.77 -5.16 2.43
N ARG A 88 3.75 -3.99 1.80
CA ARG A 88 4.97 -3.23 1.55
C ARG A 88 4.82 -1.79 2.07
N ILE A 89 5.89 -1.26 2.66
CA ILE A 89 5.89 0.09 3.20
C ILE A 89 6.17 1.07 2.06
N ILE A 90 5.24 2.01 1.83
CA ILE A 90 5.44 3.14 0.91
C ILE A 90 6.35 4.16 1.56
N GLY A 91 6.11 4.48 2.82
CA GLY A 91 6.91 5.45 3.55
C GLY A 91 6.27 5.93 4.84
N VAL A 92 6.85 7.00 5.41
CA VAL A 92 6.33 7.71 6.58
C VAL A 92 5.93 9.12 6.17
N PHE A 93 4.73 9.53 6.56
CA PHE A 93 4.13 10.79 6.14
C PHE A 93 3.65 11.59 7.34
N ASP A 94 3.66 12.90 7.21
CA ASP A 94 3.16 13.85 8.19
C ASP A 94 1.66 14.14 8.05
N SER A 95 1.15 15.01 8.90
CA SER A 95 -0.27 15.39 8.95
C SER A 95 -0.78 16.05 7.65
N VAL A 96 0.08 16.63 6.83
CA VAL A 96 -0.31 17.21 5.52
C VAL A 96 -0.83 16.12 4.60
N SER A 97 -0.27 14.92 4.70
CA SER A 97 -0.63 13.79 3.83
C SER A 97 -1.85 13.00 4.30
N HIS A 98 -2.17 13.00 5.60
CA HIS A 98 -3.22 12.13 6.16
C HIS A 98 -4.16 12.79 7.16
N GLY A 99 -3.98 14.07 7.48
CA GLY A 99 -4.88 14.87 8.32
C GLY A 99 -4.83 14.58 9.82
N VAL A 100 -4.04 13.63 10.31
CA VAL A 100 -3.91 13.32 11.74
C VAL A 100 -2.86 14.24 12.37
N SER A 101 -3.31 15.23 13.13
CA SER A 101 -2.46 16.29 13.67
C SER A 101 -1.32 15.76 14.55
N GLY A 102 -0.11 16.29 14.34
CA GLY A 102 1.09 16.03 15.17
C GLY A 102 1.59 14.57 15.11
N LYS A 103 1.18 13.78 14.12
CA LYS A 103 1.62 12.39 13.95
C LYS A 103 2.36 12.19 12.63
N ASN A 104 3.36 11.32 12.67
CA ASN A 104 3.95 10.70 11.50
C ASN A 104 3.41 9.27 11.40
N LEU A 105 2.75 8.94 10.29
CA LEU A 105 2.14 7.63 10.09
C LEU A 105 2.84 6.86 8.97
N VAL A 106 2.98 5.55 9.18
CA VAL A 106 3.51 4.64 8.18
C VAL A 106 2.41 4.26 7.20
N LYS A 107 2.62 4.53 5.92
CA LYS A 107 1.73 4.15 4.82
C LYS A 107 2.17 2.82 4.25
N ILE A 108 1.27 1.85 4.20
CA ILE A 108 1.54 0.52 3.64
C ILE A 108 0.55 0.18 2.53
N ILE A 109 0.97 -0.66 1.60
CA ILE A 109 0.18 -1.18 0.49
C ILE A 109 0.23 -2.71 0.49
N ARG A 110 -0.87 -3.36 0.21
CA ARG A 110 -0.90 -4.81 0.05
C ARG A 110 0.08 -5.24 -1.05
N ALA A 111 0.85 -6.31 -0.84
CA ALA A 111 1.83 -6.75 -1.83
C ALA A 111 1.16 -7.24 -3.12
N GLU A 112 0.05 -7.97 -2.98
CA GLU A 112 -0.72 -8.52 -4.09
C GLU A 112 -1.99 -7.70 -4.35
N THR A 113 -2.43 -7.65 -5.61
CA THR A 113 -3.71 -7.06 -5.97
C THR A 113 -4.88 -7.88 -5.43
N LEU A 114 -5.98 -7.24 -5.15
CA LEU A 114 -7.30 -7.87 -5.19
C LEU A 114 -7.68 -8.13 -6.65
N ASP A 115 -8.75 -8.90 -6.87
CA ASP A 115 -9.26 -9.14 -8.22
C ASP A 115 -9.55 -7.82 -8.97
N GLY A 116 -9.75 -7.90 -10.28
CA GLY A 116 -10.16 -6.76 -11.09
C GLY A 116 -11.47 -6.17 -10.57
N LEU A 117 -11.42 -4.96 -10.01
CA LEU A 117 -12.55 -4.28 -9.41
C LEU A 117 -12.82 -2.96 -10.14
N ALA A 118 -14.09 -2.66 -10.40
CA ALA A 118 -14.47 -1.34 -10.86
C ALA A 118 -14.21 -0.31 -9.76
N TRP A 119 -13.56 0.80 -10.10
CA TRP A 119 -13.34 1.90 -9.18
C TRP A 119 -14.67 2.48 -8.67
N ASN A 120 -15.65 2.59 -9.58
CA ASN A 120 -17.03 2.91 -9.26
C ASN A 120 -18.00 2.21 -10.23
N LYS A 121 -19.05 1.61 -9.72
CA LYS A 121 -20.09 0.96 -10.52
C LYS A 121 -20.81 1.90 -11.48
N SER A 122 -21.08 3.12 -11.05
CA SER A 122 -21.54 4.18 -11.90
C SER A 122 -20.30 4.88 -12.44
N ASP A 123 -20.29 5.14 -13.73
CA ASP A 123 -19.18 5.78 -14.43
C ASP A 123 -18.96 7.22 -13.94
N THR A 124 -18.59 7.37 -12.65
CA THR A 124 -18.28 8.64 -12.00
C THR A 124 -17.04 8.50 -11.15
N ASN A 125 -16.19 9.51 -11.19
CA ASN A 125 -14.88 9.51 -10.51
C ASN A 125 -14.89 10.24 -9.15
N ASN A 126 -16.01 10.20 -8.42
CA ASN A 126 -16.09 10.70 -7.06
C ASN A 126 -15.81 9.59 -6.05
N TRP A 127 -14.57 9.51 -5.56
CA TRP A 127 -14.15 8.49 -4.59
C TRP A 127 -15.03 8.45 -3.34
N LYS A 128 -15.46 9.61 -2.84
CA LYS A 128 -16.27 9.67 -1.62
C LYS A 128 -17.52 8.79 -1.67
N THR A 129 -18.10 8.61 -2.85
CA THR A 129 -19.32 7.82 -3.09
C THR A 129 -19.09 6.57 -3.93
N SER A 130 -17.83 6.24 -4.25
CA SER A 130 -17.52 5.10 -5.12
C SER A 130 -17.84 3.77 -4.47
N SER A 131 -18.18 2.78 -5.32
CA SER A 131 -18.42 1.41 -4.89
C SER A 131 -17.15 0.77 -4.32
N LEU A 132 -15.97 1.03 -4.92
CA LEU A 132 -14.72 0.46 -4.43
C LEU A 132 -14.36 0.99 -3.03
N LYS A 133 -14.51 2.30 -2.77
CA LYS A 133 -14.33 2.84 -1.42
C LYS A 133 -15.26 2.16 -0.41
N SER A 134 -16.53 2.01 -0.77
CA SER A 134 -17.54 1.39 0.10
C SER A 134 -17.22 -0.07 0.37
N LEU A 135 -16.76 -0.81 -0.64
CA LEU A 135 -16.32 -2.19 -0.53
C LEU A 135 -15.09 -2.34 0.38
N LEU A 136 -14.05 -1.51 0.14
CA LEU A 136 -12.78 -1.56 0.89
C LEU A 136 -12.95 -1.15 2.36
N ASN A 137 -13.76 -0.12 2.64
CA ASN A 137 -14.00 0.34 4.02
C ASN A 137 -15.18 -0.39 4.72
N GLY A 138 -15.90 -1.22 3.99
CA GLY A 138 -16.98 -2.09 4.49
C GLY A 138 -16.50 -3.54 4.62
N ALA A 139 -16.83 -4.36 3.63
CA ALA A 139 -16.62 -5.81 3.67
C ALA A 139 -15.12 -6.17 3.81
N TYR A 140 -14.22 -5.53 3.06
CA TYR A 140 -12.79 -5.81 3.16
C TYR A 140 -12.22 -5.43 4.53
N TYR A 141 -12.50 -4.22 5.03
CA TYR A 141 -12.02 -3.78 6.36
C TYR A 141 -12.57 -4.65 7.50
N ASN A 142 -13.78 -5.19 7.35
CA ASN A 142 -14.43 -6.00 8.39
C ASN A 142 -14.24 -7.51 8.21
N ALA A 143 -13.47 -7.95 7.21
CA ALA A 143 -13.30 -9.35 6.86
C ALA A 143 -14.66 -10.08 6.70
N GLN A 144 -15.51 -9.52 5.85
CA GLN A 144 -16.86 -10.02 5.59
C GLN A 144 -17.03 -10.41 4.12
N ASP A 145 -18.02 -11.23 3.84
CA ASP A 145 -18.46 -11.47 2.46
C ASP A 145 -19.14 -10.19 1.91
N GLY A 146 -18.51 -9.61 0.91
CA GLY A 146 -18.97 -8.42 0.21
C GLY A 146 -19.70 -8.71 -1.10
N THR A 147 -19.89 -9.98 -1.47
CA THR A 147 -20.46 -10.38 -2.77
C THR A 147 -21.86 -9.79 -2.98
N SER A 148 -22.70 -9.79 -1.96
CA SER A 148 -24.06 -9.23 -1.99
C SER A 148 -24.16 -7.80 -1.44
N SER A 149 -23.05 -7.10 -1.25
CA SER A 149 -23.03 -5.75 -0.63
C SER A 149 -23.64 -4.65 -1.51
N GLY A 150 -23.81 -4.89 -2.80
CA GLY A 150 -24.15 -3.86 -3.78
C GLY A 150 -22.96 -2.97 -4.19
N TYR A 151 -21.74 -3.36 -3.80
CA TYR A 151 -20.49 -2.66 -4.09
C TYR A 151 -19.43 -3.53 -4.77
N CYS A 152 -19.70 -4.82 -4.96
CA CYS A 152 -18.83 -5.79 -5.62
C CYS A 152 -19.06 -5.78 -7.13
N TYR A 153 -18.20 -5.11 -7.86
CA TYR A 153 -18.26 -4.99 -9.32
C TYR A 153 -16.90 -5.28 -9.93
N GLY A 154 -16.90 -6.17 -10.94
CA GLY A 154 -15.75 -6.50 -11.75
C GLY A 154 -15.62 -5.58 -12.96
N TYR A 155 -15.28 -6.19 -14.09
CA TYR A 155 -15.22 -5.49 -15.36
C TYR A 155 -16.65 -5.18 -15.85
N SER A 156 -17.02 -3.92 -15.89
CA SER A 156 -18.38 -3.41 -16.10
C SER A 156 -19.32 -3.52 -14.89
N THR A 157 -20.43 -2.78 -14.96
CA THR A 157 -21.41 -2.71 -13.84
C THR A 157 -22.26 -3.98 -13.67
N THR A 158 -22.10 -4.96 -14.55
CA THR A 158 -22.87 -6.23 -14.56
C THR A 158 -22.04 -7.44 -14.19
N GLU A 159 -20.71 -7.34 -14.24
CA GLU A 159 -19.83 -8.43 -13.90
C GLU A 159 -19.52 -8.42 -12.40
N THR A 160 -19.71 -9.56 -11.74
CA THR A 160 -19.37 -9.73 -10.32
C THR A 160 -17.91 -10.18 -10.19
N ALA A 161 -17.18 -9.53 -9.29
CA ALA A 161 -15.85 -9.97 -8.86
C ALA A 161 -15.95 -10.92 -7.67
N ASN A 162 -14.84 -11.54 -7.29
CA ASN A 162 -14.75 -12.26 -6.03
C ASN A 162 -14.53 -11.28 -4.87
N CYS A 163 -15.59 -10.99 -4.12
CA CYS A 163 -15.57 -10.07 -2.98
C CYS A 163 -15.81 -10.78 -1.64
N ASP A 164 -15.60 -12.09 -1.56
CA ASP A 164 -15.55 -12.76 -0.27
C ASP A 164 -14.22 -12.43 0.43
N TYR A 165 -14.29 -11.57 1.42
CA TYR A 165 -13.14 -11.12 2.21
C TYR A 165 -13.07 -11.75 3.60
N THR A 166 -13.85 -12.79 3.87
CA THR A 166 -13.87 -13.46 5.20
C THR A 166 -12.48 -13.94 5.64
N LYS A 167 -11.64 -14.38 4.71
CA LYS A 167 -10.27 -14.86 4.96
C LYS A 167 -9.17 -13.86 4.56
N ARG A 168 -9.43 -13.03 3.53
CA ARG A 168 -8.43 -12.13 2.94
C ARG A 168 -8.66 -10.65 3.22
N GLY A 169 -9.71 -10.31 3.97
CA GLY A 169 -9.94 -8.97 4.52
C GLY A 169 -9.18 -8.73 5.81
N ILE A 170 -9.27 -7.50 6.35
CA ILE A 170 -8.55 -7.13 7.58
C ILE A 170 -9.16 -7.85 8.78
N GLN A 171 -8.41 -8.78 9.35
CA GLN A 171 -8.84 -9.55 10.51
C GLN A 171 -8.92 -8.66 11.76
N SER A 172 -9.80 -9.01 12.71
CA SER A 172 -10.14 -8.16 13.87
C SER A 172 -8.91 -7.78 14.72
N GLY A 173 -7.93 -8.66 14.83
CA GLY A 173 -6.70 -8.42 15.59
C GLY A 173 -5.81 -7.31 15.03
N TYR A 174 -5.99 -6.94 13.75
CA TYR A 174 -5.16 -5.92 13.09
C TYR A 174 -5.86 -4.56 12.96
N ARG A 175 -7.19 -4.49 13.09
CA ARG A 175 -7.96 -3.24 12.87
C ARG A 175 -7.55 -2.12 13.81
N GLY A 176 -7.20 -2.44 15.06
CA GLY A 176 -6.70 -1.45 16.02
C GLY A 176 -5.39 -0.77 15.61
N MET A 177 -4.60 -1.42 14.75
CA MET A 177 -3.35 -0.88 14.24
C MET A 177 -3.53 0.09 13.05
N ILE A 178 -4.76 0.27 12.53
CA ILE A 178 -5.05 1.08 11.35
C ILE A 178 -5.64 2.41 11.77
N ALA A 179 -4.99 3.50 11.35
CA ALA A 179 -5.47 4.85 11.58
C ALA A 179 -6.64 5.21 10.64
N SER A 180 -7.66 5.88 11.17
CA SER A 180 -8.64 6.59 10.35
C SER A 180 -8.03 7.91 9.89
N VAL A 181 -7.94 8.12 8.59
CA VAL A 181 -7.21 9.25 8.00
C VAL A 181 -8.06 10.02 6.99
N THR A 182 -7.63 11.23 6.67
CA THR A 182 -8.14 12.00 5.53
C THR A 182 -7.42 11.57 4.27
N TRP A 183 -8.17 11.08 3.30
CA TRP A 183 -7.71 10.82 1.94
C TRP A 183 -7.99 12.06 1.09
N HIS A 184 -6.95 12.64 0.51
CA HIS A 184 -7.05 13.77 -0.42
C HIS A 184 -7.52 13.28 -1.79
N LEU A 185 -8.40 14.04 -2.42
CA LEU A 185 -9.07 13.64 -3.67
C LEU A 185 -8.90 14.70 -4.78
N GLY A 186 -7.92 15.56 -4.65
CA GLY A 186 -7.58 16.50 -5.72
C GLY A 186 -7.20 15.74 -7.00
N GLY A 187 -7.62 16.23 -8.14
CA GLY A 187 -7.42 15.64 -9.45
C GLY A 187 -6.50 16.45 -10.34
N TYR A 188 -6.18 15.88 -11.47
CA TYR A 188 -5.39 16.52 -12.51
C TYR A 188 -6.17 16.59 -13.84
N SER A 189 -6.04 17.70 -14.56
CA SER A 189 -6.86 17.98 -15.75
C SER A 189 -6.22 17.54 -17.07
N SER A 190 -4.94 17.19 -17.08
CA SER A 190 -4.24 16.69 -18.27
C SER A 190 -3.86 15.23 -18.09
N THR A 191 -3.82 14.50 -19.17
CA THR A 191 -3.57 13.07 -19.19
C THR A 191 -2.14 12.70 -19.52
N THR A 192 -1.31 13.69 -19.92
CA THR A 192 -0.08 13.37 -20.66
C THR A 192 1.21 13.90 -20.05
N SER A 193 1.17 14.70 -18.99
CA SER A 193 2.39 15.33 -18.50
C SER A 193 2.28 15.77 -17.06
N ALA A 194 2.75 14.94 -16.14
CA ALA A 194 2.96 15.33 -14.77
C ALA A 194 4.06 14.51 -14.12
N THR A 195 4.95 15.19 -13.41
CA THR A 195 5.99 14.57 -12.59
C THR A 195 5.43 14.06 -11.25
N SER A 196 6.20 13.25 -10.53
CA SER A 196 5.83 12.79 -9.18
C SER A 196 5.48 13.94 -8.23
N SER A 197 6.27 15.02 -8.27
CA SER A 197 6.06 16.21 -7.43
C SER A 197 4.82 16.99 -7.83
N ALA A 198 4.52 17.09 -9.13
CA ALA A 198 3.31 17.75 -9.62
C ALA A 198 2.06 16.98 -9.19
N PHE A 199 2.05 15.65 -9.36
CA PHE A 199 0.95 14.82 -8.86
C PHE A 199 0.75 14.96 -7.36
N TYR A 200 1.83 14.95 -6.55
CA TYR A 200 1.72 15.17 -5.11
C TYR A 200 0.98 16.47 -4.77
N GLY A 201 1.27 17.56 -5.50
CA GLY A 201 0.58 18.83 -5.33
C GLY A 201 -0.89 18.79 -5.78
N TYR A 202 -1.19 18.16 -6.92
CA TYR A 202 -2.58 18.05 -7.43
C TYR A 202 -3.45 17.20 -6.50
N GLU A 203 -2.96 16.05 -6.05
CA GLU A 203 -3.66 15.14 -5.14
C GLU A 203 -4.12 15.84 -3.85
N ARG A 204 -3.32 16.77 -3.34
CA ARG A 204 -3.59 17.55 -2.12
C ARG A 204 -4.24 18.90 -2.39
N GLY A 205 -4.43 19.22 -3.65
CA GLY A 205 -5.14 20.41 -4.10
C GLY A 205 -6.65 20.27 -3.96
N THR A 206 -7.34 21.33 -4.36
CA THR A 206 -8.81 21.42 -4.34
C THR A 206 -9.43 21.36 -5.73
N THR A 207 -8.62 21.18 -6.78
CA THR A 207 -9.10 21.06 -8.16
C THR A 207 -9.68 19.66 -8.35
N VAL A 208 -10.98 19.59 -8.60
CA VAL A 208 -11.74 18.37 -8.85
C VAL A 208 -12.76 18.62 -9.96
N TYR A 209 -13.31 17.56 -10.55
CA TYR A 209 -14.49 17.73 -11.40
C TYR A 209 -15.67 18.28 -10.57
N SER A 210 -16.49 19.11 -11.20
CA SER A 210 -17.57 19.84 -10.53
C SER A 210 -18.50 18.89 -9.74
N GLY A 211 -18.69 19.19 -8.46
CA GLY A 211 -19.50 18.39 -7.53
C GLY A 211 -18.77 17.24 -6.83
N ASN A 212 -17.52 16.94 -7.22
CA ASN A 212 -16.74 15.94 -6.51
C ASN A 212 -16.19 16.48 -5.18
N ALA A 213 -15.99 15.59 -4.23
CA ALA A 213 -15.34 15.92 -2.97
C ALA A 213 -13.83 16.09 -3.15
N THR A 214 -13.22 17.02 -2.43
CA THR A 214 -11.76 17.25 -2.39
C THR A 214 -11.04 16.36 -1.37
N SER A 215 -11.80 15.74 -0.46
CA SER A 215 -11.28 14.79 0.54
C SER A 215 -12.38 13.91 1.12
N THR A 216 -11.98 12.84 1.78
CA THR A 216 -12.88 11.96 2.54
C THR A 216 -12.11 11.27 3.67
N THR A 217 -12.80 10.93 4.75
CA THR A 217 -12.21 10.12 5.83
C THR A 217 -12.45 8.64 5.57
N GLY A 218 -11.48 7.81 5.93
CA GLY A 218 -11.59 6.35 5.83
C GLY A 218 -10.33 5.65 6.33
N TYR A 219 -10.43 4.34 6.47
CA TYR A 219 -9.31 3.48 6.88
C TYR A 219 -8.47 3.05 5.68
N ILE A 220 -9.12 2.80 4.54
CA ILE A 220 -8.50 2.19 3.37
C ILE A 220 -8.74 3.05 2.14
N GLY A 221 -7.69 3.31 1.39
CA GLY A 221 -7.69 3.94 0.07
C GLY A 221 -6.89 3.12 -0.94
N LEU A 222 -6.39 3.80 -1.96
CA LEU A 222 -5.49 3.28 -2.98
C LEU A 222 -4.19 4.10 -2.98
N MET A 223 -3.16 3.62 -3.70
CA MET A 223 -1.96 4.44 -3.91
C MET A 223 -2.29 5.67 -4.75
N TYR A 224 -1.47 6.70 -4.57
CA TYR A 224 -1.50 7.87 -5.46
C TYR A 224 -0.51 7.68 -6.62
N PRO A 225 -0.71 8.33 -7.77
CA PRO A 225 0.31 8.45 -8.80
C PRO A 225 1.67 8.93 -8.26
N SER A 226 1.65 9.88 -7.30
CA SER A 226 2.88 10.34 -6.65
C SER A 226 3.59 9.24 -5.85
N ASP A 227 2.87 8.33 -5.19
CA ASP A 227 3.48 7.20 -4.49
C ASP A 227 4.28 6.32 -5.44
N TYR A 228 3.69 6.02 -6.61
CA TYR A 228 4.35 5.27 -7.67
C TYR A 228 5.57 6.01 -8.24
N GLY A 229 5.41 7.27 -8.58
CA GLY A 229 6.48 8.06 -9.17
C GLY A 229 7.70 8.23 -8.26
N TYR A 230 7.49 8.35 -6.95
CA TYR A 230 8.58 8.40 -5.97
C TYR A 230 9.18 7.03 -5.61
N SER A 231 8.53 5.92 -5.94
CA SER A 231 9.05 4.57 -5.68
C SER A 231 10.20 4.16 -6.62
N VAL A 232 10.41 4.90 -7.68
CA VAL A 232 11.47 4.66 -8.66
C VAL A 232 12.81 5.15 -8.12
N LEU A 233 13.89 4.41 -8.37
CA LEU A 233 15.24 4.80 -7.97
C LEU A 233 15.64 6.11 -8.65
N SER A 234 15.82 7.18 -7.86
CA SER A 234 16.07 8.54 -8.35
C SER A 234 17.36 8.68 -9.17
N SER A 235 18.37 7.86 -8.88
CA SER A 235 19.61 7.81 -9.65
C SER A 235 19.45 7.19 -11.06
N SER A 236 18.38 6.39 -11.26
CA SER A 236 18.10 5.71 -12.54
C SER A 236 17.01 6.38 -13.34
N CYS A 237 16.14 7.18 -12.68
CA CYS A 237 15.06 7.91 -13.31
C CYS A 237 14.92 9.31 -12.71
N ALA A 238 15.17 10.32 -13.51
CA ALA A 238 15.15 11.71 -13.06
C ALA A 238 13.74 12.11 -12.55
N ARG A 239 13.65 12.79 -11.40
CA ARG A 239 12.39 13.25 -10.80
C ARG A 239 11.58 14.21 -11.68
N LYS A 240 12.22 14.81 -12.71
CA LYS A 240 11.57 15.64 -13.73
C LYS A 240 10.91 14.84 -14.85
N THR A 241 11.05 13.51 -14.86
CA THR A 241 10.40 12.65 -15.86
C THR A 241 8.92 12.54 -15.53
N ASP A 242 8.09 12.79 -16.52
CA ASP A 242 6.64 12.65 -16.40
C ASP A 242 6.23 11.18 -16.27
N LEU A 243 5.26 10.90 -15.42
CA LEU A 243 4.80 9.53 -15.18
C LEU A 243 4.17 8.88 -16.42
N TRP A 244 3.73 9.68 -17.39
CA TRP A 244 3.31 9.19 -18.71
C TRP A 244 4.47 8.62 -19.53
N SER A 245 5.70 9.05 -19.25
CA SER A 245 6.90 8.58 -19.96
C SER A 245 7.57 7.38 -19.28
N TYR A 246 7.00 6.87 -18.20
CA TYR A 246 7.51 5.66 -17.55
C TYR A 246 7.19 4.45 -18.43
N SER A 247 8.12 3.48 -18.48
CA SER A 247 7.90 2.21 -19.16
C SER A 247 8.69 1.11 -18.45
N SER A 248 8.36 -0.15 -18.71
CA SER A 248 9.04 -1.31 -18.15
C SER A 248 10.54 -1.35 -18.45
N GLY A 249 10.95 -0.83 -19.61
CA GLY A 249 12.34 -0.71 -20.02
C GLY A 249 13.07 0.53 -19.47
N THR A 250 12.37 1.43 -18.80
CA THR A 250 12.90 2.70 -18.27
C THR A 250 12.61 2.84 -16.77
N CYS A 251 11.93 3.90 -16.39
CA CYS A 251 11.64 4.24 -14.99
C CYS A 251 10.80 3.17 -14.28
N ALA A 252 9.76 2.64 -14.91
CA ALA A 252 8.89 1.64 -14.28
C ALA A 252 9.67 0.39 -13.85
N GLY A 253 10.61 -0.07 -14.66
CA GLY A 253 11.47 -1.21 -14.33
C GLY A 253 12.39 -1.00 -13.11
N GLN A 254 12.51 0.22 -12.61
CA GLN A 254 13.25 0.60 -11.40
C GLN A 254 12.32 0.90 -10.21
N SER A 255 11.04 0.59 -10.33
CA SER A 255 10.02 0.79 -9.28
C SER A 255 9.60 -0.53 -8.66
N TRP A 256 9.65 -0.61 -7.35
CA TRP A 256 9.09 -1.75 -6.60
C TRP A 256 7.54 -1.76 -6.60
N LEU A 257 6.90 -0.63 -6.91
CA LEU A 257 5.43 -0.51 -7.00
C LEU A 257 4.88 -0.95 -8.36
N TYR A 258 5.72 -1.13 -9.37
CA TYR A 258 5.29 -1.57 -10.69
C TYR A 258 4.85 -3.04 -10.67
N GLY A 259 3.54 -3.28 -10.72
CA GLY A 259 2.93 -4.63 -10.65
C GLY A 259 2.80 -5.36 -11.99
N LYS A 260 3.22 -4.77 -13.12
CA LYS A 260 3.13 -5.31 -14.49
C LYS A 260 1.69 -5.62 -14.95
N GLY A 261 0.72 -4.88 -14.48
CA GLY A 261 -0.68 -4.98 -14.87
C GLY A 261 -1.43 -3.68 -14.65
N TYR A 262 -2.62 -3.58 -15.21
CA TYR A 262 -3.49 -2.42 -14.97
C TYR A 262 -3.89 -2.35 -13.52
N GLU A 263 -3.68 -1.18 -12.90
CA GLU A 263 -3.94 -0.97 -11.48
C GLU A 263 -4.50 0.42 -11.20
N TRP A 264 -5.54 0.49 -10.37
CA TRP A 264 -6.15 1.73 -9.96
C TRP A 264 -5.24 2.55 -9.04
N THR A 265 -5.28 3.88 -9.25
CA THR A 265 -4.84 4.86 -8.26
C THR A 265 -6.04 5.54 -7.61
N LEU A 266 -5.76 6.38 -6.59
CA LEU A 266 -6.81 7.13 -5.91
C LEU A 266 -7.21 8.42 -6.65
N THR A 267 -6.40 8.91 -7.58
CA THR A 267 -6.50 10.25 -8.16
C THR A 267 -7.46 10.28 -9.36
N PRO A 268 -8.56 11.06 -9.30
CA PRO A 268 -9.47 11.22 -10.42
C PRO A 268 -8.95 12.25 -11.45
N SER A 269 -9.47 12.18 -12.68
CA SER A 269 -9.43 13.31 -13.60
C SER A 269 -10.24 14.48 -13.02
N SER A 270 -9.76 15.70 -13.18
CA SER A 270 -10.53 16.92 -12.87
C SER A 270 -11.16 17.56 -14.09
N SER A 271 -10.89 17.06 -15.30
CA SER A 271 -11.45 17.56 -16.55
C SER A 271 -12.78 16.94 -16.94
N ASP A 272 -13.10 15.77 -16.40
CA ASP A 272 -14.33 15.03 -16.67
C ASP A 272 -14.84 14.27 -15.44
N SER A 273 -16.03 13.69 -15.55
CA SER A 273 -16.71 13.03 -14.42
C SER A 273 -16.40 11.53 -14.25
N TYR A 274 -15.63 10.91 -15.15
CA TYR A 274 -15.58 9.45 -15.22
C TYR A 274 -14.18 8.84 -15.31
N HIS A 275 -13.16 9.58 -15.73
CA HIS A 275 -11.82 9.04 -15.80
C HIS A 275 -11.10 9.08 -14.43
N VAL A 276 -10.31 8.06 -14.17
CA VAL A 276 -9.43 7.91 -13.00
C VAL A 276 -8.04 7.57 -13.48
N PHE A 277 -7.00 8.13 -12.85
CA PHE A 277 -5.63 7.74 -13.17
C PHE A 277 -5.36 6.31 -12.75
N SER A 278 -4.73 5.54 -13.63
CA SER A 278 -4.33 4.16 -13.41
C SER A 278 -2.90 3.93 -13.88
N LEU A 279 -2.23 2.94 -13.31
CA LEU A 279 -1.05 2.36 -13.94
C LEU A 279 -1.53 1.40 -15.03
N ASP A 280 -0.80 1.35 -16.14
CA ASP A 280 -1.01 0.32 -17.14
C ASP A 280 0.04 -0.81 -17.04
N ASP A 281 -0.09 -1.80 -17.92
CA ASP A 281 0.77 -2.96 -17.95
C ASP A 281 2.19 -2.68 -18.48
N GLU A 282 2.43 -1.54 -19.09
CA GLU A 282 3.75 -1.07 -19.50
C GLU A 282 4.41 -0.18 -18.43
N GLY A 283 3.66 0.34 -17.48
CA GLY A 283 4.12 1.06 -16.30
C GLY A 283 4.00 2.58 -16.35
N TYR A 284 3.33 3.15 -17.33
CA TYR A 284 3.02 4.58 -17.27
C TYR A 284 1.69 4.86 -16.57
N VAL A 285 1.57 6.06 -16.02
CA VAL A 285 0.34 6.52 -15.40
C VAL A 285 -0.55 7.15 -16.46
N ASN A 286 -1.71 6.55 -16.67
CA ASN A 286 -2.68 6.94 -17.67
C ASN A 286 -3.94 7.51 -17.02
N GLY A 287 -4.36 8.70 -17.46
CA GLY A 287 -5.60 9.35 -17.02
C GLY A 287 -6.64 9.46 -18.14
N ASN A 288 -6.36 8.93 -19.34
CA ASN A 288 -7.24 9.00 -20.48
C ASN A 288 -7.60 7.59 -20.97
N GLY A 289 -8.83 7.19 -20.83
CA GLY A 289 -9.29 5.86 -21.20
C GLY A 289 -9.52 4.90 -20.01
N SER A 290 -9.22 5.33 -18.81
CA SER A 290 -9.50 4.54 -17.59
C SER A 290 -10.82 4.99 -16.97
N SER A 291 -11.95 4.59 -17.61
CA SER A 291 -13.29 4.83 -17.07
C SER A 291 -13.45 4.14 -15.73
N ALA A 292 -14.02 4.83 -14.73
CA ALA A 292 -14.22 4.34 -13.37
C ALA A 292 -15.01 3.02 -13.28
N SER A 293 -15.77 2.68 -14.31
CA SER A 293 -16.55 1.44 -14.40
C SER A 293 -15.80 0.22 -14.93
N ILE A 294 -14.54 0.39 -15.35
CA ILE A 294 -13.67 -0.73 -15.78
C ILE A 294 -13.09 -1.45 -14.57
N GLY A 295 -12.88 -2.75 -14.66
CA GLY A 295 -12.24 -3.56 -13.62
C GLY A 295 -10.72 -3.60 -13.77
N TYR A 296 -9.97 -2.97 -12.86
CA TYR A 296 -8.51 -3.07 -12.77
C TYR A 296 -8.08 -3.66 -11.43
N GLY A 297 -6.83 -4.11 -11.36
CA GLY A 297 -6.22 -4.53 -10.12
C GLY A 297 -6.30 -3.43 -9.06
N SER A 298 -6.60 -3.81 -7.84
CA SER A 298 -6.74 -2.87 -6.72
C SER A 298 -5.88 -3.37 -5.57
N ARG A 299 -4.88 -2.60 -5.17
CA ARG A 299 -4.12 -2.86 -3.94
C ARG A 299 -4.59 -1.93 -2.83
N PRO A 300 -5.21 -2.47 -1.76
CA PRO A 300 -5.54 -1.68 -0.59
C PRO A 300 -4.31 -0.97 -0.01
N VAL A 301 -4.49 0.30 0.32
CA VAL A 301 -3.50 1.14 0.99
C VAL A 301 -4.10 1.63 2.30
N LEU A 302 -3.30 1.62 3.37
CA LEU A 302 -3.71 2.12 4.67
C LEU A 302 -2.55 2.80 5.41
N TYR A 303 -2.88 3.53 6.46
CA TYR A 303 -1.90 4.10 7.38
C TYR A 303 -1.96 3.34 8.71
N LEU A 304 -0.80 2.93 9.19
CA LEU A 304 -0.67 2.35 10.53
C LEU A 304 -0.69 3.46 11.57
N ASP A 305 -1.32 3.18 12.73
CA ASP A 305 -1.32 4.09 13.87
C ASP A 305 0.11 4.37 14.37
N ALA A 306 0.35 5.56 14.86
CA ALA A 306 1.67 5.98 15.34
C ALA A 306 2.19 5.17 16.53
N SER A 307 1.33 4.44 17.24
CA SER A 307 1.68 3.56 18.35
C SER A 307 2.24 2.19 17.89
N VAL A 308 2.16 1.88 16.60
CA VAL A 308 2.71 0.64 16.04
C VAL A 308 4.23 0.65 16.14
N TYR A 309 4.79 -0.41 16.68
CA TYR A 309 6.23 -0.57 16.87
C TYR A 309 6.77 -1.85 16.23
N LYS A 310 8.05 -1.79 15.83
CA LYS A 310 8.79 -2.91 15.26
C LYS A 310 9.25 -3.85 16.36
N ILE A 311 9.05 -5.16 16.15
CA ILE A 311 9.58 -6.20 17.02
C ILE A 311 10.82 -6.84 16.39
N ASP A 312 10.72 -7.22 15.11
CA ASP A 312 11.72 -8.01 14.39
C ASP A 312 11.74 -7.70 12.90
N GLY A 313 12.62 -8.39 12.18
CA GLY A 313 12.74 -8.30 10.73
C GLY A 313 13.66 -7.17 10.27
N ASP A 314 14.14 -7.29 9.04
CA ASP A 314 14.98 -6.30 8.35
C ASP A 314 14.27 -5.70 7.11
N GLY A 315 13.01 -6.12 6.87
CA GLY A 315 12.19 -5.67 5.75
C GLY A 315 12.48 -6.37 4.43
N SER A 316 13.36 -7.35 4.39
CA SER A 316 13.51 -8.22 3.22
C SER A 316 12.30 -9.17 3.07
N LEU A 317 12.14 -9.75 1.88
CA LEU A 317 11.05 -10.71 1.64
C LEU A 317 11.12 -11.92 2.58
N ASN A 318 12.32 -12.40 2.86
CA ASN A 318 12.54 -13.58 3.71
C ASN A 318 12.49 -13.25 5.21
N ASN A 319 12.61 -11.97 5.58
CA ASN A 319 12.59 -11.50 6.96
C ASN A 319 11.84 -10.15 7.06
N PRO A 320 10.52 -10.14 6.76
CA PRO A 320 9.71 -8.92 6.77
C PRO A 320 9.67 -8.30 8.16
N TYR A 321 9.42 -6.99 8.23
CA TYR A 321 9.18 -6.33 9.52
C TYR A 321 7.98 -6.97 10.22
N ILE A 322 8.17 -7.37 11.48
CA ILE A 322 7.12 -7.83 12.39
C ILE A 322 6.76 -6.69 13.32
N VAL A 323 5.47 -6.40 13.43
CA VAL A 323 4.98 -5.23 14.15
C VAL A 323 3.90 -5.57 15.16
N ARG A 324 3.74 -4.69 16.17
CA ARG A 324 2.71 -4.76 17.23
C ARG A 324 2.23 -3.36 17.61
N MET A 325 1.16 -3.32 18.39
CA MET A 325 0.65 -2.10 19.02
C MET A 325 0.64 -2.24 20.54
#